data_0a0b688ed3744e2e2d273e8243bf747a
#
_entry.id   0a0b688ed3744e2e2d273e8243bf747a
#
_cell.length_a   1.000
_cell.length_b   1.000
_cell.length_c   1.000
_cell.angle_alpha   90.00
_cell.angle_beta   90.00
_cell.angle_gamma   90.00
#
_symmetry.space_group_name_H-M   'P 1'
#
loop_
_entity.id
_entity.type
_entity.pdbx_description
1 polymer ?
#
loop_
_entity_poly.entity_id
_entity_poly.type
_entity_poly.pdbx_seq_one_letter_code
_entity_poly.pdbx_strand_id
1 'polypeptide(L)'
;MDYSHIVSTRGFRVVKLEEVRMKKCVMLVGVGMFLLAASVQAQQEETYDYWRYQRQMVRQGQQAVFMCNGLFTSNRTLEQVFAQELAFLPEPIGTAGGGDYEVDYERKGVVIGSGRDVPKMRAAFREGIGCVILPPDQTLDDVAELPHLDLPYPDEEPANTPWPQGDLVSAAPLPSYVDGQALDAASDWAFERESSEQVTLSLLVLHRGNIIHERYAPGVDMSTRTRTWSTAKSIASTLIGMLVDEGKLSLDEPLGFDFLPESADGDDPRTEITLRHVLNMSSGLETVDNRGLEYAIGSGLSYWAGASSTVGARSRALIREPGTNWDYENYDTLLAVYAMKQALGDDYSEFPRRALLDKIGMQNTLVSTDRFGDFILSSQVYTNARDLGRFGLLYLQNGVWNDERLISREWIDFVRTPAPATVGQGGQYGGQFWRVPEGRGDVPKDAYSTSGNRGQYTVIVPSHDLVIVRRGLDYGRQGFDRWGLTREVLKAFELMPAE
;
A
#
# COMPACT_ATOMS: atom_id res chain seq x y z
N MET A 1 54.99 -9.12 15.42
CA MET A 1 55.51 -10.51 15.53
C MET A 1 55.03 -11.23 14.31
N ASP A 2 55.98 -11.50 13.46
CA ASP A 2 55.88 -12.13 12.16
C ASP A 2 55.65 -13.64 12.28
N TYR A 3 54.84 -14.24 11.45
CA TYR A 3 55.02 -15.62 10.99
C TYR A 3 54.45 -15.81 9.59
N SER A 4 55.35 -15.83 8.65
CA SER A 4 55.18 -16.25 7.25
C SER A 4 55.53 -17.73 7.06
N HIS A 5 55.01 -18.28 5.95
CA HIS A 5 55.39 -19.54 5.23
C HIS A 5 54.86 -20.88 5.74
N ILE A 6 54.13 -21.60 4.86
CA ILE A 6 54.74 -22.61 3.96
C ILE A 6 53.76 -23.00 2.83
N VAL A 7 54.24 -22.93 1.59
CA VAL A 7 53.67 -23.48 0.38
C VAL A 7 54.04 -24.99 0.28
N SER A 8 53.10 -25.82 -0.16
CA SER A 8 53.44 -27.14 -0.73
C SER A 8 52.49 -27.53 -1.84
N THR A 9 53.01 -27.49 -3.02
CA THR A 9 52.48 -28.08 -4.26
C THR A 9 52.62 -29.61 -4.24
N ARG A 10 51.57 -30.37 -4.57
CA ARG A 10 51.69 -31.70 -5.17
C ARG A 10 50.67 -31.91 -6.26
N GLY A 11 51.20 -32.14 -7.45
CA GLY A 11 50.46 -32.45 -8.64
C GLY A 11 49.82 -33.84 -8.63
N PHE A 12 48.70 -33.97 -9.30
CA PHE A 12 48.13 -35.28 -9.64
C PHE A 12 48.23 -35.53 -11.13
N ARG A 13 48.83 -36.67 -11.44
CA ARG A 13 49.00 -37.27 -12.79
C ARG A 13 47.66 -37.71 -13.33
N VAL A 14 47.44 -37.41 -14.60
CA VAL A 14 46.41 -38.01 -15.46
C VAL A 14 46.83 -39.42 -15.80
N VAL A 15 46.02 -40.42 -15.54
CA VAL A 15 46.13 -41.77 -16.08
C VAL A 15 44.96 -42.01 -17.01
N LYS A 16 45.31 -42.19 -18.31
CA LYS A 16 44.42 -42.77 -19.31
C LYS A 16 44.21 -44.24 -18.99
N LEU A 17 42.99 -44.70 -19.03
CA LEU A 17 42.66 -46.13 -19.08
C LEU A 17 41.84 -46.42 -20.32
N GLU A 18 42.35 -47.41 -21.04
CA GLU A 18 41.88 -47.91 -22.33
C GLU A 18 40.56 -48.66 -22.23
N GLU A 19 39.84 -48.67 -23.35
CA GLU A 19 38.66 -49.50 -23.62
C GLU A 19 39.00 -50.99 -23.53
N VAL A 20 38.23 -51.72 -22.74
CA VAL A 20 38.11 -53.19 -22.90
C VAL A 20 36.62 -53.53 -23.02
N ARG A 21 36.34 -54.02 -24.25
CA ARG A 21 35.04 -54.67 -24.55
C ARG A 21 34.90 -55.94 -23.73
N MET A 22 33.77 -56.12 -23.06
CA MET A 22 33.22 -57.45 -22.86
C MET A 22 31.67 -57.40 -22.87
N LYS A 23 31.16 -58.23 -23.75
CA LYS A 23 29.73 -58.50 -23.95
C LYS A 23 29.20 -59.50 -22.92
N LYS A 24 27.94 -59.29 -22.57
CA LYS A 24 26.97 -60.26 -21.99
C LYS A 24 27.17 -60.65 -20.52
N CYS A 25 26.37 -59.96 -19.68
CA CYS A 25 25.46 -60.59 -18.71
C CYS A 25 24.32 -59.59 -18.43
N VAL A 26 23.27 -59.76 -19.20
CA VAL A 26 21.98 -59.08 -18.99
C VAL A 26 21.11 -60.04 -18.14
N MET A 27 20.40 -59.47 -17.24
CA MET A 27 19.37 -59.96 -16.33
C MET A 27 19.84 -60.36 -14.93
N LEU A 28 19.39 -59.52 -14.00
CA LEU A 28 19.03 -59.74 -12.60
C LEU A 28 19.61 -58.73 -11.63
N VAL A 29 19.68 -57.43 -11.97
CA VAL A 29 19.90 -56.37 -10.94
C VAL A 29 18.99 -55.15 -11.24
N GLY A 30 17.98 -55.33 -12.06
CA GLY A 30 17.10 -54.24 -12.50
C GLY A 30 15.87 -53.95 -11.57
N VAL A 31 15.70 -54.61 -10.44
CA VAL A 31 14.52 -54.45 -9.57
C VAL A 31 14.87 -53.88 -8.21
N GLY A 32 16.15 -53.86 -7.84
CA GLY A 32 16.58 -53.34 -6.51
C GLY A 32 16.92 -51.87 -6.42
N MET A 33 17.07 -51.14 -7.55
CA MET A 33 17.45 -49.71 -7.55
C MET A 33 16.31 -48.75 -7.85
N PHE A 34 15.12 -49.25 -8.17
CA PHE A 34 13.90 -48.43 -8.35
C PHE A 34 13.03 -48.26 -7.10
N LEU A 35 13.39 -48.94 -6.01
CA LEU A 35 12.66 -48.85 -4.73
C LEU A 35 13.34 -47.99 -3.65
N LEU A 36 14.51 -47.39 -3.94
CA LEU A 36 15.23 -46.52 -3.04
C LEU A 36 15.22 -45.03 -3.48
N ALA A 37 14.61 -44.71 -4.63
CA ALA A 37 14.43 -43.32 -5.09
C ALA A 37 13.04 -42.74 -4.81
N ALA A 38 12.17 -43.49 -4.10
CA ALA A 38 10.77 -43.11 -3.87
C ALA A 38 10.44 -42.76 -2.41
N SER A 39 11.42 -42.49 -1.56
CA SER A 39 11.14 -42.16 -0.13
C SER A 39 12.10 -41.15 0.51
N VAL A 40 12.54 -40.17 -0.28
CA VAL A 40 12.97 -38.88 0.30
C VAL A 40 12.01 -37.81 -0.23
N GLN A 41 10.72 -38.02 -0.12
CA GLN A 41 9.82 -36.94 0.19
C GLN A 41 10.18 -36.59 1.63
N ALA A 42 10.92 -35.51 1.79
CA ALA A 42 11.02 -34.84 3.06
C ALA A 42 9.57 -34.66 3.53
N GLN A 43 9.15 -35.38 4.55
CA GLN A 43 8.07 -34.97 5.41
C GLN A 43 8.47 -33.57 5.85
N GLN A 44 7.93 -32.52 5.19
CA GLN A 44 7.82 -31.25 5.86
C GLN A 44 7.01 -31.61 7.12
N GLU A 45 7.70 -31.62 8.25
CA GLU A 45 7.01 -31.57 9.54
C GLU A 45 6.08 -30.38 9.41
N GLU A 46 4.78 -30.62 9.32
CA GLU A 46 3.77 -29.57 9.44
C GLU A 46 4.02 -28.96 10.83
N THR A 47 4.77 -27.87 10.85
CA THR A 47 4.94 -27.10 12.06
C THR A 47 3.57 -26.62 12.46
N TYR A 48 3.10 -27.01 13.66
CA TYR A 48 1.80 -26.62 14.17
C TYR A 48 1.68 -25.09 14.15
N ASP A 49 0.66 -24.56 13.45
CA ASP A 49 0.38 -23.13 13.41
C ASP A 49 -0.35 -22.70 14.68
N TYR A 50 0.38 -22.18 15.64
CA TYR A 50 -0.16 -21.66 16.90
C TYR A 50 -1.10 -20.47 16.72
N TRP A 51 -1.04 -19.79 15.57
CA TRP A 51 -1.85 -18.62 15.23
C TRP A 51 -3.03 -18.94 14.30
N ARG A 52 -3.33 -20.20 14.09
CA ARG A 52 -4.33 -20.64 13.12
C ARG A 52 -5.70 -19.96 13.32
N TYR A 53 -6.16 -19.85 14.57
CA TYR A 53 -7.45 -19.22 14.87
C TYR A 53 -7.44 -17.71 14.59
N GLN A 54 -6.39 -17.01 14.99
CA GLN A 54 -6.22 -15.58 14.70
C GLN A 54 -6.16 -15.34 13.18
N ARG A 55 -5.38 -16.12 12.45
CA ARG A 55 -5.30 -16.02 10.98
C ARG A 55 -6.64 -16.24 10.33
N GLN A 56 -7.43 -17.20 10.78
CA GLN A 56 -8.77 -17.47 10.26
C GLN A 56 -9.72 -16.32 10.57
N MET A 57 -9.74 -15.81 11.81
CA MET A 57 -10.53 -14.66 12.22
C MET A 57 -10.20 -13.42 11.39
N VAL A 58 -8.92 -13.09 11.26
CA VAL A 58 -8.43 -11.95 10.47
C VAL A 58 -8.81 -12.09 9.01
N ARG A 59 -8.72 -13.29 8.41
CA ARG A 59 -9.13 -13.53 7.02
C ARG A 59 -10.63 -13.38 6.80
N GLN A 60 -11.44 -13.88 7.73
CA GLN A 60 -12.89 -13.65 7.69
C GLN A 60 -13.24 -12.18 7.80
N GLY A 61 -12.59 -11.44 8.70
CA GLY A 61 -12.76 -10.00 8.82
C GLY A 61 -12.29 -9.25 7.57
N GLN A 62 -11.21 -9.67 6.95
CA GLN A 62 -10.75 -9.13 5.66
C GLN A 62 -11.81 -9.30 4.57
N GLN A 63 -12.40 -10.48 4.45
CA GLN A 63 -13.51 -10.72 3.52
C GLN A 63 -14.71 -9.81 3.85
N ALA A 64 -15.09 -9.70 5.13
CA ALA A 64 -16.21 -8.86 5.55
C ALA A 64 -16.00 -7.40 5.15
N VAL A 65 -14.82 -6.82 5.43
CA VAL A 65 -14.49 -5.43 5.10
C VAL A 65 -14.43 -5.21 3.59
N PHE A 66 -13.87 -6.15 2.83
CA PHE A 66 -13.77 -6.01 1.37
C PHE A 66 -15.13 -6.13 0.69
N MET A 67 -15.95 -7.08 1.10
CA MET A 67 -17.32 -7.18 0.59
C MET A 67 -18.13 -5.94 0.94
N CYS A 68 -18.08 -5.50 2.18
CA CYS A 68 -18.80 -4.32 2.65
C CYS A 68 -18.37 -3.06 1.86
N ASN A 69 -17.06 -2.79 1.75
CA ASN A 69 -16.60 -1.64 0.97
C ASN A 69 -16.84 -1.77 -0.53
N GLY A 70 -16.72 -2.97 -1.08
CA GLY A 70 -17.05 -3.22 -2.49
C GLY A 70 -18.49 -2.86 -2.80
N LEU A 71 -19.42 -3.32 -1.96
CA LEU A 71 -20.86 -3.07 -2.13
C LEU A 71 -21.26 -1.63 -1.81
N PHE A 72 -20.87 -1.09 -0.64
CA PHE A 72 -21.44 0.14 -0.08
C PHE A 72 -20.56 1.38 -0.21
N THR A 73 -19.25 1.22 -0.41
CA THR A 73 -18.33 2.34 -0.66
C THR A 73 -18.03 2.52 -2.14
N SER A 74 -17.85 1.41 -2.86
CA SER A 74 -17.47 1.41 -4.29
C SER A 74 -18.66 1.19 -5.22
N ASN A 75 -19.87 0.97 -4.69
CA ASN A 75 -21.12 0.73 -5.43
C ASN A 75 -21.00 -0.40 -6.48
N ARG A 76 -20.25 -1.45 -6.17
CA ARG A 76 -20.02 -2.59 -7.05
C ARG A 76 -21.05 -3.67 -6.81
N THR A 77 -21.28 -4.49 -7.83
CA THR A 77 -22.14 -5.68 -7.69
C THR A 77 -21.40 -6.78 -6.89
N LEU A 78 -22.15 -7.68 -6.29
CA LEU A 78 -21.58 -8.83 -5.57
C LEU A 78 -20.70 -9.70 -6.49
N GLU A 79 -21.08 -9.86 -7.76
CA GLU A 79 -20.28 -10.56 -8.77
C GLU A 79 -18.93 -9.86 -8.99
N GLN A 80 -18.93 -8.53 -9.15
CA GLN A 80 -17.69 -7.76 -9.29
C GLN A 80 -16.80 -7.84 -8.04
N VAL A 81 -17.41 -7.83 -6.85
CA VAL A 81 -16.67 -7.97 -5.58
C VAL A 81 -15.92 -9.30 -5.56
N PHE A 82 -16.57 -10.41 -5.87
CA PHE A 82 -15.91 -11.73 -5.91
C PHE A 82 -14.89 -11.85 -7.04
N ALA A 83 -15.24 -11.39 -8.24
CA ALA A 83 -14.37 -11.52 -9.40
C ALA A 83 -13.12 -10.62 -9.33
N GLN A 84 -13.15 -9.53 -8.59
CA GLN A 84 -12.12 -8.50 -8.61
C GLN A 84 -11.58 -8.16 -7.21
N GLU A 85 -12.44 -7.72 -6.28
CA GLU A 85 -11.97 -7.30 -4.95
C GLU A 85 -11.38 -8.45 -4.15
N LEU A 86 -12.01 -9.61 -4.21
CA LEU A 86 -11.63 -10.80 -3.47
C LEU A 86 -10.74 -11.78 -4.26
N ALA A 87 -10.51 -11.54 -5.56
CA ALA A 87 -9.79 -12.47 -6.44
C ALA A 87 -8.37 -12.85 -5.97
N PHE A 88 -7.71 -12.00 -5.17
CA PHE A 88 -6.38 -12.27 -4.64
C PHE A 88 -6.38 -13.12 -3.36
N LEU A 89 -7.53 -13.35 -2.76
CA LEU A 89 -7.68 -14.21 -1.58
C LEU A 89 -7.76 -15.68 -2.01
N PRO A 90 -7.25 -16.61 -1.17
CA PRO A 90 -7.35 -18.03 -1.46
C PRO A 90 -8.81 -18.50 -1.46
N GLU A 91 -9.12 -19.48 -2.28
CA GLU A 91 -10.43 -20.14 -2.25
C GLU A 91 -10.76 -20.72 -0.85
N PRO A 92 -12.06 -20.73 -0.44
CA PRO A 92 -13.23 -20.33 -1.23
C PRO A 92 -13.49 -18.82 -1.24
N ILE A 93 -12.70 -18.01 -0.52
CA ILE A 93 -12.93 -16.57 -0.31
C ILE A 93 -12.87 -15.78 -1.63
N GLY A 94 -11.96 -16.12 -2.52
CA GLY A 94 -11.76 -15.42 -3.80
C GLY A 94 -12.79 -15.71 -4.89
N THR A 95 -13.84 -16.49 -4.62
CA THR A 95 -14.83 -16.92 -5.63
C THR A 95 -16.23 -16.40 -5.32
N ALA A 96 -17.12 -16.37 -6.33
CA ALA A 96 -18.52 -15.98 -6.17
C ALA A 96 -19.31 -16.93 -5.23
N GLY A 97 -18.78 -18.13 -4.95
CA GLY A 97 -19.31 -19.06 -3.96
C GLY A 97 -18.56 -19.04 -2.63
N GLY A 98 -17.79 -17.99 -2.37
CA GLY A 98 -16.74 -17.82 -1.39
C GLY A 98 -17.11 -17.96 0.08
N GLY A 99 -17.50 -19.13 0.49
CA GLY A 99 -17.77 -19.46 1.89
C GLY A 99 -19.13 -18.96 2.39
N ASP A 100 -19.31 -19.02 3.70
CA ASP A 100 -20.54 -18.59 4.35
C ASP A 100 -20.51 -17.07 4.57
N TYR A 101 -21.34 -16.35 3.85
CA TYR A 101 -21.54 -14.93 4.02
C TYR A 101 -23.01 -14.56 4.02
N GLU A 102 -23.32 -13.43 4.67
CA GLU A 102 -24.62 -12.80 4.67
C GLU A 102 -24.44 -11.30 4.44
N VAL A 103 -25.27 -10.70 3.57
CA VAL A 103 -25.29 -9.28 3.30
C VAL A 103 -26.60 -8.69 3.83
N ASP A 104 -26.51 -7.79 4.77
CA ASP A 104 -27.62 -6.98 5.26
C ASP A 104 -27.62 -5.63 4.53
N TYR A 105 -28.48 -5.50 3.52
CA TYR A 105 -28.60 -4.27 2.74
C TYR A 105 -29.27 -3.12 3.49
N GLU A 106 -30.07 -3.41 4.51
CA GLU A 106 -30.74 -2.38 5.32
C GLU A 106 -29.74 -1.71 6.27
N ARG A 107 -28.94 -2.53 6.99
CA ARG A 107 -27.87 -2.03 7.88
C ARG A 107 -26.56 -1.76 7.15
N LYS A 108 -26.49 -2.00 5.83
CA LYS A 108 -25.28 -1.92 5.01
C LYS A 108 -24.13 -2.69 5.64
N GLY A 109 -24.38 -3.93 6.05
CA GLY A 109 -23.43 -4.79 6.77
C GLY A 109 -23.14 -6.09 6.05
N VAL A 110 -22.02 -6.72 6.37
CA VAL A 110 -21.62 -8.04 5.91
C VAL A 110 -21.17 -8.89 7.08
N VAL A 111 -21.67 -10.13 7.13
CA VAL A 111 -21.30 -11.15 8.13
C VAL A 111 -20.60 -12.30 7.44
N ILE A 112 -19.45 -12.72 7.96
CA ILE A 112 -18.66 -13.82 7.41
C ILE A 112 -18.49 -14.92 8.45
N GLY A 113 -18.63 -16.15 8.00
CA GLY A 113 -18.37 -17.37 8.75
C GLY A 113 -19.59 -17.88 9.50
N SER A 114 -19.79 -19.18 9.40
CA SER A 114 -20.76 -19.96 10.18
C SER A 114 -20.06 -21.00 11.05
N GLY A 115 -18.71 -21.04 10.99
CA GLY A 115 -17.89 -22.05 11.65
C GLY A 115 -18.07 -22.04 13.18
N ARG A 116 -18.00 -23.25 13.78
CA ARG A 116 -18.11 -23.40 15.23
C ARG A 116 -16.83 -23.01 15.98
N ASP A 117 -15.70 -23.03 15.28
CA ASP A 117 -14.36 -22.92 15.90
C ASP A 117 -13.82 -21.48 15.89
N VAL A 118 -14.34 -20.59 15.05
CA VAL A 118 -13.92 -19.20 14.94
C VAL A 118 -15.14 -18.31 14.95
N PRO A 119 -15.11 -17.19 15.68
CA PRO A 119 -16.25 -16.27 15.74
C PRO A 119 -16.60 -15.70 14.37
N LYS A 120 -17.88 -15.41 14.16
CA LYS A 120 -18.32 -14.67 12.97
C LYS A 120 -17.71 -13.27 12.99
N MET A 121 -17.19 -12.84 11.84
CA MET A 121 -16.66 -11.49 11.66
C MET A 121 -17.66 -10.63 10.89
N ARG A 122 -17.75 -9.36 11.24
CA ARG A 122 -18.75 -8.44 10.69
C ARG A 122 -18.12 -7.11 10.35
N ALA A 123 -18.55 -6.53 9.23
CA ALA A 123 -18.23 -5.14 8.88
C ALA A 123 -19.50 -4.40 8.51
N ALA A 124 -19.59 -3.13 8.85
CA ALA A 124 -20.72 -2.29 8.53
C ALA A 124 -20.27 -0.95 7.97
N PHE A 125 -20.99 -0.45 6.96
CA PHE A 125 -20.74 0.85 6.35
C PHE A 125 -21.15 1.98 7.30
N ARG A 126 -20.26 2.97 7.40
CA ARG A 126 -20.49 4.20 8.15
C ARG A 126 -20.28 5.40 7.24
N GLU A 127 -21.15 6.38 7.35
CA GLU A 127 -21.05 7.62 6.57
C GLU A 127 -19.71 8.30 6.83
N GLY A 128 -19.12 8.88 5.78
CA GLY A 128 -17.87 9.63 5.81
C GLY A 128 -16.57 8.81 5.94
N ILE A 129 -16.64 7.53 6.32
CA ILE A 129 -15.44 6.71 6.58
C ILE A 129 -15.40 5.36 5.86
N GLY A 130 -16.53 4.89 5.29
CA GLY A 130 -16.60 3.56 4.67
C GLY A 130 -16.89 2.45 5.68
N CYS A 131 -16.48 1.21 5.38
CA CYS A 131 -16.80 0.07 6.23
C CYS A 131 -15.81 -0.12 7.38
N VAL A 132 -16.35 -0.26 8.58
CA VAL A 132 -15.63 -0.53 9.83
C VAL A 132 -15.89 -1.96 10.26
N ILE A 133 -14.85 -2.64 10.73
CA ILE A 133 -14.93 -3.98 11.29
C ILE A 133 -15.45 -3.94 12.74
N LEU A 134 -16.44 -4.78 13.04
CA LEU A 134 -16.88 -5.00 14.41
C LEU A 134 -16.03 -6.09 15.07
N PRO A 135 -15.78 -5.98 16.38
CA PRO A 135 -15.12 -7.06 17.14
C PRO A 135 -16.01 -8.31 17.17
N PRO A 136 -15.44 -9.48 17.47
CA PRO A 136 -16.16 -10.77 17.41
C PRO A 136 -17.39 -10.88 18.33
N ASP A 137 -17.42 -10.12 19.42
CA ASP A 137 -18.46 -10.11 20.44
C ASP A 137 -19.61 -9.11 20.15
N GLN A 138 -19.48 -8.28 19.11
CA GLN A 138 -20.53 -7.36 18.64
C GLN A 138 -21.27 -7.91 17.42
N THR A 139 -22.47 -7.37 17.19
CA THR A 139 -23.35 -7.75 16.07
C THR A 139 -23.67 -6.52 15.20
N LEU A 140 -24.43 -6.69 14.11
CA LEU A 140 -24.91 -5.55 13.32
C LEU A 140 -25.92 -4.66 14.06
N ASP A 141 -26.43 -5.08 15.21
CA ASP A 141 -27.27 -4.23 16.05
C ASP A 141 -26.45 -3.15 16.78
N ASP A 142 -25.13 -3.37 16.89
CA ASP A 142 -24.20 -2.45 17.56
C ASP A 142 -23.59 -1.40 16.59
N VAL A 143 -24.04 -1.35 15.32
CA VAL A 143 -23.50 -0.46 14.28
C VAL A 143 -23.55 1.01 14.68
N ALA A 144 -24.55 1.41 15.47
CA ALA A 144 -24.69 2.79 15.95
C ALA A 144 -23.51 3.24 16.84
N GLU A 145 -22.81 2.29 17.47
CA GLU A 145 -21.66 2.58 18.34
C GLU A 145 -20.37 2.85 17.55
N LEU A 146 -20.34 2.47 16.26
CA LEU A 146 -19.18 2.69 15.41
C LEU A 146 -19.03 4.18 15.04
N PRO A 147 -17.79 4.66 14.87
CA PRO A 147 -17.53 6.02 14.44
C PRO A 147 -18.16 6.32 13.08
N HIS A 148 -18.53 7.57 12.84
CA HIS A 148 -18.98 8.12 11.56
C HIS A 148 -18.53 9.57 11.46
N LEU A 149 -18.49 10.13 10.26
CA LEU A 149 -18.16 11.52 10.01
C LEU A 149 -19.29 12.17 9.20
N ASP A 150 -19.99 13.07 9.84
CA ASP A 150 -21.08 13.85 9.26
C ASP A 150 -20.58 15.25 8.83
N LEU A 151 -19.48 15.28 8.10
CA LEU A 151 -18.94 16.53 7.60
C LEU A 151 -19.71 16.95 6.35
N PRO A 152 -20.17 18.20 6.27
CA PRO A 152 -20.79 18.71 5.07
C PRO A 152 -19.77 18.67 3.92
N TYR A 153 -20.21 18.20 2.76
CA TYR A 153 -19.43 18.37 1.54
C TYR A 153 -19.46 19.84 1.12
N PRO A 154 -18.43 20.33 0.42
CA PRO A 154 -18.47 21.66 -0.19
C PRO A 154 -19.74 21.84 -1.04
N ASP A 155 -20.31 23.05 -1.02
CA ASP A 155 -21.55 23.37 -1.74
C ASP A 155 -21.43 23.33 -3.27
N GLU A 156 -20.19 23.22 -3.80
CA GLU A 156 -19.93 23.18 -5.21
C GLU A 156 -20.17 21.78 -5.79
N GLU A 157 -20.98 21.70 -6.84
CA GLU A 157 -21.21 20.49 -7.61
C GLU A 157 -19.94 20.13 -8.41
N PRO A 158 -19.21 19.06 -8.11
CA PRO A 158 -17.93 18.72 -8.77
C PRO A 158 -18.08 18.59 -10.29
N ALA A 159 -19.20 18.05 -10.75
CA ALA A 159 -19.47 17.84 -12.17
C ALA A 159 -19.56 19.16 -12.98
N ASN A 160 -19.91 20.27 -12.34
CA ASN A 160 -20.08 21.57 -12.95
C ASN A 160 -18.89 22.51 -12.73
N THR A 161 -17.97 22.13 -11.85
CA THR A 161 -16.79 22.92 -11.51
C THR A 161 -15.61 22.49 -12.39
N PRO A 162 -14.88 23.42 -13.01
CA PRO A 162 -13.74 23.08 -13.85
C PRO A 162 -12.64 22.31 -13.11
N TRP A 163 -12.00 21.39 -13.83
CA TRP A 163 -10.79 20.73 -13.38
C TRP A 163 -9.65 21.74 -13.12
N PRO A 164 -8.86 21.65 -12.04
CA PRO A 164 -8.80 20.54 -11.08
C PRO A 164 -9.66 20.73 -9.82
N GLN A 165 -10.37 21.84 -9.63
CA GLN A 165 -11.24 22.08 -8.47
C GLN A 165 -12.46 21.15 -8.48
N GLY A 166 -12.99 20.86 -9.66
CA GLY A 166 -14.09 19.91 -9.89
C GLY A 166 -13.74 18.93 -11.03
N ASP A 167 -14.77 18.31 -11.58
CA ASP A 167 -14.63 17.22 -12.55
C ASP A 167 -14.95 17.60 -13.99
N LEU A 168 -15.28 18.88 -14.26
CA LEU A 168 -15.55 19.36 -15.62
C LEU A 168 -14.22 19.52 -16.38
N VAL A 169 -13.94 18.58 -17.27
CA VAL A 169 -12.74 18.60 -18.13
C VAL A 169 -13.04 19.34 -19.42
N SER A 170 -12.20 20.31 -19.78
CA SER A 170 -12.29 21.00 -21.07
C SER A 170 -11.90 20.04 -22.21
N ALA A 171 -12.66 20.09 -23.31
CA ALA A 171 -12.38 19.35 -24.54
C ALA A 171 -11.26 20.02 -25.38
N ALA A 172 -10.21 20.52 -24.76
CA ALA A 172 -9.07 21.10 -25.46
C ALA A 172 -8.29 20.00 -26.21
N PRO A 173 -7.78 20.30 -27.43
CA PRO A 173 -6.93 19.38 -28.16
C PRO A 173 -5.62 19.15 -27.39
N LEU A 174 -5.01 17.98 -27.58
CA LEU A 174 -3.67 17.71 -27.08
C LEU A 174 -2.67 18.76 -27.56
N PRO A 175 -1.70 19.18 -26.74
CA PRO A 175 -0.60 20.03 -27.20
C PRO A 175 0.10 19.38 -28.41
N SER A 176 0.49 20.20 -29.40
CA SER A 176 1.06 19.70 -30.66
C SER A 176 2.38 18.90 -30.51
N TYR A 177 3.04 19.04 -29.37
CA TYR A 177 4.25 18.29 -29.03
C TYR A 177 3.97 16.96 -28.28
N VAL A 178 2.71 16.66 -27.99
CA VAL A 178 2.31 15.40 -27.35
C VAL A 178 1.80 14.44 -28.42
N ASP A 179 2.44 13.29 -28.52
CA ASP A 179 2.01 12.22 -29.42
C ASP A 179 0.84 11.44 -28.82
N GLY A 180 -0.36 11.68 -29.34
CA GLY A 180 -1.58 11.00 -28.90
C GLY A 180 -1.54 9.48 -29.16
N GLN A 181 -0.89 9.03 -30.26
CA GLN A 181 -0.79 7.60 -30.54
C GLN A 181 0.12 6.89 -29.53
N ALA A 182 1.20 7.54 -29.11
CA ALA A 182 2.07 7.02 -28.07
C ALA A 182 1.36 6.97 -26.70
N LEU A 183 0.48 7.95 -26.38
CA LEU A 183 -0.37 7.89 -25.18
C LEU A 183 -1.36 6.72 -25.23
N ASP A 184 -2.01 6.50 -26.36
CA ASP A 184 -2.92 5.36 -26.54
C ASP A 184 -2.16 4.04 -26.41
N ALA A 185 -0.97 3.92 -26.99
CA ALA A 185 -0.12 2.73 -26.86
C ALA A 185 0.33 2.50 -25.41
N ALA A 186 0.65 3.55 -24.65
CA ALA A 186 0.95 3.44 -23.21
C ALA A 186 -0.28 2.99 -22.40
N SER A 187 -1.46 3.45 -22.78
CA SER A 187 -2.72 3.01 -22.21
C SER A 187 -2.98 1.53 -22.50
N ASP A 188 -2.85 1.11 -23.75
CA ASP A 188 -2.97 -0.30 -24.13
C ASP A 188 -1.96 -1.15 -23.37
N TRP A 189 -0.72 -0.71 -23.25
CA TRP A 189 0.28 -1.38 -22.44
C TRP A 189 -0.16 -1.57 -20.98
N ALA A 190 -0.84 -0.58 -20.38
CA ALA A 190 -1.32 -0.68 -19.01
C ALA A 190 -2.50 -1.63 -18.84
N PHE A 191 -3.42 -1.70 -19.83
CA PHE A 191 -4.65 -2.48 -19.74
C PHE A 191 -4.52 -3.89 -20.34
N GLU A 192 -3.72 -4.06 -21.39
CA GLU A 192 -3.56 -5.31 -22.13
C GLU A 192 -2.30 -6.03 -21.67
N ARG A 193 -2.35 -6.56 -20.45
CA ARG A 193 -1.21 -7.26 -19.85
C ARG A 193 -1.18 -8.73 -20.27
N GLU A 194 0.03 -9.26 -20.48
CA GLU A 194 0.23 -10.70 -20.72
C GLU A 194 -0.23 -11.55 -19.54
N SER A 195 -0.02 -11.06 -18.33
CA SER A 195 -0.46 -11.72 -17.11
C SER A 195 -1.86 -11.30 -16.72
N SER A 196 -2.76 -12.27 -16.58
CA SER A 196 -4.10 -12.05 -16.02
C SER A 196 -4.08 -11.59 -14.56
N GLU A 197 -2.93 -11.71 -13.87
CA GLU A 197 -2.73 -11.23 -12.51
C GLU A 197 -2.59 -9.71 -12.42
N GLN A 198 -2.30 -9.04 -13.55
CA GLN A 198 -2.15 -7.58 -13.64
C GLN A 198 -3.44 -6.95 -14.18
N VAL A 199 -4.27 -6.45 -13.29
CA VAL A 199 -5.61 -5.90 -13.62
C VAL A 199 -5.60 -4.39 -13.44
N THR A 200 -5.68 -3.63 -14.53
CA THR A 200 -5.84 -2.17 -14.50
C THR A 200 -7.31 -1.79 -14.50
N LEU A 201 -7.73 -0.97 -13.55
CA LEU A 201 -9.08 -0.41 -13.46
C LEU A 201 -9.18 0.97 -14.11
N SER A 202 -8.17 1.81 -13.88
CA SER A 202 -8.11 3.13 -14.49
C SER A 202 -6.68 3.60 -14.69
N LEU A 203 -6.49 4.38 -15.74
CA LEU A 203 -5.28 5.13 -16.04
C LEU A 203 -5.67 6.60 -16.27
N LEU A 204 -4.98 7.50 -15.57
CA LEU A 204 -5.12 8.94 -15.73
C LEU A 204 -3.73 9.54 -15.93
N VAL A 205 -3.57 10.38 -16.95
CA VAL A 205 -2.32 11.12 -17.20
C VAL A 205 -2.61 12.61 -17.21
N LEU A 206 -1.92 13.33 -16.33
CA LEU A 206 -1.95 14.79 -16.26
C LEU A 206 -0.64 15.35 -16.81
N HIS A 207 -0.74 16.38 -17.62
CA HIS A 207 0.40 17.19 -18.05
C HIS A 207 0.13 18.67 -17.84
N ARG A 208 1.04 19.35 -17.16
CA ARG A 208 0.89 20.77 -16.79
C ARG A 208 -0.46 21.07 -16.16
N GLY A 209 -0.90 20.18 -15.26
CA GLY A 209 -2.16 20.31 -14.52
C GLY A 209 -3.43 19.88 -15.27
N ASN A 210 -3.37 19.59 -16.56
CA ASN A 210 -4.52 19.19 -17.35
C ASN A 210 -4.58 17.68 -17.56
N ILE A 211 -5.78 17.12 -17.58
CA ILE A 211 -6.00 15.72 -17.99
C ILE A 211 -5.78 15.64 -19.51
N ILE A 212 -4.79 14.85 -19.93
CA ILE A 212 -4.47 14.60 -21.33
C ILE A 212 -4.82 13.18 -21.79
N HIS A 213 -5.02 12.27 -20.84
CA HIS A 213 -5.50 10.91 -21.12
C HIS A 213 -6.23 10.35 -19.89
N GLU A 214 -7.35 9.68 -20.15
CA GLU A 214 -8.15 9.04 -19.12
C GLU A 214 -8.85 7.80 -19.69
N ARG A 215 -8.66 6.63 -19.05
CA ARG A 215 -9.29 5.37 -19.47
C ARG A 215 -9.73 4.56 -18.26
N TYR A 216 -10.87 3.91 -18.38
CA TYR A 216 -11.47 3.05 -17.36
C TYR A 216 -11.76 1.65 -17.91
N ALA A 217 -11.64 0.64 -17.06
CA ALA A 217 -12.07 -0.71 -17.37
C ALA A 217 -13.59 -0.81 -17.43
N PRO A 218 -14.16 -1.81 -18.10
CA PRO A 218 -15.60 -2.04 -18.10
C PRO A 218 -16.19 -2.13 -16.69
N GLY A 219 -17.27 -1.37 -16.43
CA GLY A 219 -17.93 -1.29 -15.13
C GLY A 219 -17.18 -0.46 -14.08
N VAL A 220 -16.24 0.34 -14.51
CA VAL A 220 -15.50 1.32 -13.68
C VAL A 220 -15.64 2.69 -14.34
N ASP A 221 -15.75 3.73 -13.57
CA ASP A 221 -15.81 5.11 -14.02
C ASP A 221 -15.02 6.07 -13.12
N MET A 222 -15.08 7.36 -13.41
CA MET A 222 -14.38 8.40 -12.66
C MET A 222 -14.85 8.52 -11.20
N SER A 223 -16.03 8.03 -10.86
CA SER A 223 -16.57 8.04 -9.48
C SER A 223 -16.24 6.77 -8.70
N THR A 224 -15.74 5.72 -9.36
CA THR A 224 -15.49 4.43 -8.75
C THR A 224 -14.35 4.51 -7.74
N ARG A 225 -14.69 4.38 -6.47
CA ARG A 225 -13.74 4.33 -5.34
C ARG A 225 -13.19 2.93 -5.20
N THR A 226 -11.88 2.81 -5.06
CA THR A 226 -11.25 1.56 -4.66
C THR A 226 -10.24 1.83 -3.55
N ARG A 227 -9.88 0.78 -2.80
CA ARG A 227 -8.91 0.88 -1.72
C ARG A 227 -7.53 1.29 -2.24
N THR A 228 -6.88 2.24 -1.59
CA THR A 228 -5.55 2.74 -1.99
C THR A 228 -4.42 1.87 -1.49
N TRP A 229 -4.68 0.99 -0.50
CA TRP A 229 -3.62 0.29 0.20
C TRP A 229 -2.55 1.28 0.69
N SER A 230 -1.28 0.92 0.59
CA SER A 230 -0.18 1.73 1.15
C SER A 230 0.01 3.10 0.51
N THR A 231 -0.69 3.46 -0.58
CA THR A 231 -0.77 4.86 -1.04
C THR A 231 -1.35 5.77 0.06
N ALA A 232 -2.17 5.23 0.97
CA ALA A 232 -2.65 5.95 2.16
C ALA A 232 -1.51 6.51 3.03
N LYS A 233 -0.34 5.85 3.07
CA LYS A 233 0.83 6.30 3.82
C LYS A 233 1.36 7.66 3.33
N SER A 234 1.30 7.88 2.02
CA SER A 234 1.69 9.17 1.44
C SER A 234 0.69 10.27 1.81
N ILE A 235 -0.60 9.94 1.92
CA ILE A 235 -1.63 10.88 2.41
C ILE A 235 -1.39 11.19 3.90
N ALA A 236 -1.08 10.17 4.73
CA ALA A 236 -0.69 10.37 6.12
C ALA A 236 0.51 11.32 6.25
N SER A 237 1.57 11.06 5.47
CA SER A 237 2.77 11.91 5.43
C SER A 237 2.43 13.35 5.08
N THR A 238 1.52 13.58 4.14
CA THR A 238 1.09 14.94 3.75
C THR A 238 0.40 15.66 4.91
N LEU A 239 -0.58 15.00 5.55
CA LEU A 239 -1.29 15.56 6.71
C LEU A 239 -0.35 15.87 7.89
N ILE A 240 0.61 14.99 8.14
CA ILE A 240 1.64 15.18 9.16
C ILE A 240 2.57 16.34 8.78
N GLY A 241 2.92 16.46 7.48
CA GLY A 241 3.72 17.58 6.98
C GLY A 241 3.08 18.93 7.23
N MET A 242 1.77 19.03 7.04
CA MET A 242 1.02 20.25 7.38
C MET A 242 1.16 20.62 8.85
N LEU A 243 1.11 19.64 9.77
CA LEU A 243 1.29 19.88 11.19
C LEU A 243 2.73 20.24 11.57
N VAL A 244 3.71 19.73 10.83
CA VAL A 244 5.12 20.15 10.99
C VAL A 244 5.29 21.57 10.49
N ASP A 245 4.71 21.94 9.35
CA ASP A 245 4.75 23.30 8.81
C ASP A 245 4.05 24.31 9.73
N GLU A 246 3.01 23.88 10.46
CA GLU A 246 2.33 24.68 11.49
C GLU A 246 3.08 24.71 12.84
N GLY A 247 4.19 23.97 12.98
CA GLY A 247 4.95 23.86 14.23
C GLY A 247 4.25 23.09 15.35
N LYS A 248 3.18 22.33 15.02
CA LYS A 248 2.47 21.45 15.98
C LYS A 248 3.18 20.12 16.19
N LEU A 249 3.97 19.69 15.21
CA LEU A 249 4.83 18.50 15.27
C LEU A 249 6.24 18.90 14.84
N SER A 250 7.23 18.13 15.27
CA SER A 250 8.62 18.26 14.81
C SER A 250 9.06 16.99 14.10
N LEU A 251 9.80 17.15 13.00
CA LEU A 251 10.31 16.00 12.25
C LEU A 251 11.47 15.32 12.99
N ASP A 252 12.28 16.09 13.71
CA ASP A 252 13.57 15.67 14.25
C ASP A 252 13.63 15.64 15.79
N GLU A 253 12.60 16.12 16.47
CA GLU A 253 12.51 15.98 17.92
C GLU A 253 11.91 14.63 18.30
N PRO A 254 12.29 14.05 19.45
CA PRO A 254 11.69 12.86 19.99
C PRO A 254 10.16 12.98 20.08
N LEU A 255 9.46 11.90 19.75
CA LEU A 255 8.00 11.90 19.69
C LEU A 255 7.32 12.05 21.05
N GLY A 256 8.04 11.80 22.15
CA GLY A 256 7.55 12.03 23.50
C GLY A 256 6.29 11.23 23.87
N PHE A 257 6.12 10.06 23.29
CA PHE A 257 4.91 9.25 23.52
C PHE A 257 4.82 8.74 24.95
N ASP A 258 3.58 8.71 25.45
CA ASP A 258 3.17 8.05 26.69
C ASP A 258 3.00 6.53 26.56
N PHE A 259 3.57 5.91 25.52
CA PHE A 259 3.47 4.46 25.31
C PHE A 259 4.49 3.66 26.13
N LEU A 260 5.45 4.33 26.74
CA LEU A 260 6.38 3.70 27.66
C LEU A 260 5.68 3.39 28.98
N PRO A 261 6.01 2.27 29.64
CA PRO A 261 5.54 2.03 30.99
C PRO A 261 5.91 3.19 31.93
N GLU A 262 5.04 3.58 32.85
CA GLU A 262 5.33 4.63 33.84
C GLU A 262 6.58 4.37 34.66
N SER A 263 6.98 3.09 34.76
CA SER A 263 8.21 2.62 35.41
C SER A 263 9.41 2.53 34.49
N ALA A 264 9.30 2.96 33.23
CA ALA A 264 10.46 2.99 32.34
C ALA A 264 11.43 4.03 32.87
N ASP A 265 12.64 3.60 33.22
CA ASP A 265 13.74 4.49 33.55
C ASP A 265 13.99 5.42 32.38
N GLY A 266 14.46 6.65 32.64
CA GLY A 266 14.70 7.67 31.60
C GLY A 266 15.71 7.25 30.51
N ASP A 267 16.23 6.04 30.59
CA ASP A 267 17.16 5.42 29.64
C ASP A 267 16.49 4.49 28.62
N ASP A 268 15.14 4.46 28.52
CA ASP A 268 14.48 3.66 27.49
C ASP A 268 14.78 4.27 26.10
N PRO A 269 15.51 3.55 25.22
CA PRO A 269 15.96 4.12 23.96
C PRO A 269 14.81 4.40 22.96
N ARG A 270 13.57 3.94 23.24
CA ARG A 270 12.39 4.30 22.44
C ARG A 270 12.04 5.78 22.57
N THR A 271 12.49 6.46 23.64
CA THR A 271 12.36 7.88 23.84
C THR A 271 13.07 8.71 22.76
N GLU A 272 14.07 8.13 22.07
CA GLU A 272 14.84 8.78 21.00
C GLU A 272 14.16 8.66 19.61
N ILE A 273 13.02 7.97 19.50
CA ILE A 273 12.32 7.82 18.24
C ILE A 273 11.70 9.14 17.81
N THR A 274 12.00 9.58 16.58
CA THR A 274 11.49 10.82 15.96
C THR A 274 10.46 10.51 14.87
N LEU A 275 9.71 11.53 14.44
CA LEU A 275 8.84 11.44 13.27
C LEU A 275 9.63 11.02 12.01
N ARG A 276 10.84 11.52 11.82
CA ARG A 276 11.71 11.13 10.72
C ARG A 276 11.97 9.63 10.73
N HIS A 277 12.26 9.03 11.87
CA HIS A 277 12.52 7.61 11.99
C HIS A 277 11.30 6.77 11.54
N VAL A 278 10.11 7.11 12.00
CA VAL A 278 8.90 6.33 11.65
C VAL A 278 8.44 6.60 10.20
N LEU A 279 8.51 7.84 9.70
CA LEU A 279 8.13 8.14 8.32
C LEU A 279 9.14 7.58 7.31
N ASN A 280 10.40 7.42 7.68
CA ASN A 280 11.42 6.74 6.88
C ASN A 280 11.42 5.22 7.03
N MET A 281 10.48 4.63 7.78
CA MET A 281 10.44 3.17 8.05
C MET A 281 11.75 2.67 8.69
N SER A 282 12.26 3.40 9.67
CA SER A 282 13.52 3.12 10.37
C SER A 282 13.42 3.37 11.87
N SER A 283 12.25 3.15 12.45
CA SER A 283 12.00 3.34 13.88
C SER A 283 12.85 2.45 14.79
N GLY A 284 13.35 1.33 14.29
CA GLY A 284 14.04 0.31 15.07
C GLY A 284 13.10 -0.57 15.91
N LEU A 285 11.80 -0.28 15.88
CA LEU A 285 10.79 -1.09 16.55
C LEU A 285 10.57 -2.42 15.82
N GLU A 286 10.07 -3.41 16.55
CA GLU A 286 9.80 -4.73 15.99
C GLU A 286 8.85 -4.66 14.79
N THR A 287 9.26 -5.23 13.66
CA THR A 287 8.50 -5.31 12.41
C THR A 287 7.74 -6.62 12.35
N VAL A 288 6.50 -6.59 12.81
CA VAL A 288 5.66 -7.79 12.93
C VAL A 288 5.15 -8.24 11.57
N ASP A 289 4.72 -7.31 10.72
CA ASP A 289 4.14 -7.61 9.42
C ASP A 289 5.15 -8.25 8.48
N ASN A 290 6.36 -7.72 8.40
CA ASN A 290 7.43 -8.24 7.55
C ASN A 290 7.92 -9.65 7.93
N ARG A 291 7.61 -10.11 9.14
CA ARG A 291 7.89 -11.49 9.57
C ARG A 291 6.80 -12.50 9.17
N GLY A 292 5.84 -12.07 8.35
CA GLY A 292 4.72 -12.92 7.93
C GLY A 292 3.66 -13.11 9.02
N LEU A 293 3.66 -12.25 10.03
CA LEU A 293 2.72 -12.27 11.16
C LEU A 293 1.59 -11.24 11.04
N GLU A 294 1.50 -10.50 9.92
CA GLU A 294 0.45 -9.51 9.65
C GLU A 294 -0.95 -10.06 9.99
N TYR A 295 -1.25 -11.28 9.53
CA TYR A 295 -2.56 -11.91 9.73
C TYR A 295 -2.69 -12.69 11.05
N ALA A 296 -1.71 -12.62 11.93
CA ALA A 296 -1.71 -13.32 13.22
C ALA A 296 -1.75 -12.35 14.40
N ILE A 297 -0.70 -11.53 14.54
CA ILE A 297 -0.50 -10.60 15.65
C ILE A 297 -0.10 -9.19 15.16
N GLY A 298 0.00 -8.99 13.85
CA GLY A 298 0.38 -7.73 13.23
C GLY A 298 -0.82 -6.82 12.94
N SER A 299 -0.62 -5.89 12.00
CA SER A 299 -1.61 -4.86 11.64
C SER A 299 -2.95 -5.42 11.13
N GLY A 300 -2.97 -6.67 10.66
CA GLY A 300 -4.20 -7.36 10.31
C GLY A 300 -5.23 -7.45 11.42
N LEU A 301 -4.80 -7.49 12.70
CA LEU A 301 -5.72 -7.44 13.85
C LEU A 301 -6.49 -6.11 13.88
N SER A 302 -5.82 -5.00 13.61
CA SER A 302 -6.47 -3.68 13.57
C SER A 302 -7.32 -3.49 12.32
N TYR A 303 -6.85 -3.98 11.18
CA TYR A 303 -7.54 -3.81 9.90
C TYR A 303 -8.79 -4.67 9.76
N TRP A 304 -8.76 -5.89 10.33
CA TRP A 304 -9.69 -6.96 9.98
C TRP A 304 -10.33 -7.66 11.19
N ALA A 305 -9.86 -7.39 12.41
CA ALA A 305 -10.38 -8.06 13.60
C ALA A 305 -10.86 -7.11 14.71
N GLY A 306 -10.86 -5.80 14.48
CA GLY A 306 -11.39 -4.80 15.39
C GLY A 306 -10.48 -4.45 16.57
N ALA A 307 -9.18 -4.82 16.51
CA ALA A 307 -8.20 -4.34 17.49
C ALA A 307 -7.85 -2.86 17.23
N SER A 308 -7.39 -2.17 18.28
CA SER A 308 -6.95 -0.78 18.14
C SER A 308 -5.66 -0.68 17.33
N SER A 309 -5.66 0.18 16.33
CA SER A 309 -4.50 0.46 15.48
C SER A 309 -3.39 1.19 16.26
N THR A 310 -3.76 2.09 17.15
CA THR A 310 -2.82 2.87 17.95
C THR A 310 -2.18 2.05 19.07
N VAL A 311 -2.95 1.16 19.72
CA VAL A 311 -2.39 0.25 20.73
C VAL A 311 -1.39 -0.70 20.08
N GLY A 312 -1.72 -1.32 18.93
CA GLY A 312 -0.80 -2.19 18.20
C GLY A 312 0.50 -1.46 17.81
N ALA A 313 0.40 -0.23 17.31
CA ALA A 313 1.56 0.55 16.92
C ALA A 313 2.48 0.88 18.10
N ARG A 314 1.94 1.16 19.29
CA ARG A 314 2.67 1.54 20.49
C ARG A 314 3.25 0.37 21.29
N SER A 315 2.74 -0.84 21.10
CA SER A 315 3.09 -1.99 21.94
C SER A 315 4.34 -2.75 21.49
N ARG A 316 5.10 -2.21 20.54
CA ARG A 316 6.28 -2.89 19.96
C ARG A 316 7.54 -2.65 20.77
N ALA A 317 8.37 -3.70 20.86
CA ALA A 317 9.69 -3.61 21.46
C ALA A 317 10.69 -2.95 20.51
N LEU A 318 11.68 -2.23 21.06
CA LEU A 318 12.82 -1.78 20.28
C LEU A 318 13.79 -2.96 20.07
N ILE A 319 14.15 -3.24 18.82
CA ILE A 319 15.04 -4.34 18.45
C ILE A 319 16.32 -3.87 17.74
N ARG A 320 16.36 -2.60 17.35
CA ARG A 320 17.51 -1.93 16.71
C ARG A 320 17.55 -0.47 17.12
N GLU A 321 18.71 0.14 16.97
CA GLU A 321 18.86 1.60 17.11
C GLU A 321 18.03 2.34 16.06
N PRO A 322 17.23 3.35 16.47
CA PRO A 322 16.46 4.17 15.52
C PRO A 322 17.33 4.79 14.42
N GLY A 323 16.81 4.81 13.20
CA GLY A 323 17.50 5.37 12.03
C GLY A 323 18.54 4.46 11.36
N THR A 324 18.89 3.31 11.95
CA THR A 324 19.98 2.46 11.44
C THR A 324 19.56 1.38 10.43
N ASN A 325 18.30 0.99 10.45
CA ASN A 325 17.80 -0.07 9.56
C ASN A 325 16.46 0.31 8.93
N TRP A 326 16.35 0.16 7.63
CA TRP A 326 15.09 0.31 6.92
C TRP A 326 14.32 -1.00 6.93
N ASP A 327 13.06 -0.95 7.39
CA ASP A 327 12.20 -2.11 7.42
C ASP A 327 10.74 -1.66 7.25
N TYR A 328 10.12 -2.05 6.14
CA TYR A 328 8.78 -1.56 5.78
C TYR A 328 7.74 -2.12 6.74
N GLU A 329 7.05 -1.24 7.50
CA GLU A 329 6.12 -1.64 8.55
C GLU A 329 4.88 -0.74 8.60
N ASN A 330 3.69 -1.35 8.65
CA ASN A 330 2.43 -0.61 8.73
C ASN A 330 2.30 0.14 10.05
N TYR A 331 2.74 -0.45 11.14
CA TYR A 331 2.67 0.15 12.46
C TYR A 331 3.56 1.39 12.62
N ASP A 332 4.61 1.58 11.81
CA ASP A 332 5.36 2.83 11.82
C ASP A 332 4.49 3.99 11.35
N THR A 333 3.75 3.82 10.24
CA THR A 333 2.80 4.84 9.81
C THR A 333 1.71 5.09 10.85
N LEU A 334 1.16 4.03 11.46
CA LEU A 334 0.11 4.18 12.47
C LEU A 334 0.63 4.86 13.74
N LEU A 335 1.92 4.72 14.08
CA LEU A 335 2.56 5.47 15.15
C LEU A 335 2.64 6.96 14.83
N ALA A 336 2.98 7.32 13.58
CA ALA A 336 2.94 8.71 13.13
C ALA A 336 1.50 9.28 13.12
N VAL A 337 0.50 8.48 12.76
CA VAL A 337 -0.93 8.86 12.86
C VAL A 337 -1.36 9.06 14.32
N TYR A 338 -0.83 8.27 15.25
CA TYR A 338 -1.07 8.49 16.67
C TYR A 338 -0.47 9.83 17.14
N ALA A 339 0.73 10.19 16.70
CA ALA A 339 1.30 11.51 16.98
C ALA A 339 0.41 12.64 16.43
N MET A 340 -0.12 12.49 15.21
CA MET A 340 -1.09 13.41 14.63
C MET A 340 -2.33 13.55 15.51
N LYS A 341 -2.88 12.43 16.03
CA LYS A 341 -4.04 12.44 16.93
C LYS A 341 -3.75 13.23 18.21
N GLN A 342 -2.58 13.01 18.82
CA GLN A 342 -2.19 13.74 20.04
C GLN A 342 -2.03 15.24 19.80
N ALA A 343 -1.46 15.64 18.66
CA ALA A 343 -1.27 17.04 18.31
C ALA A 343 -2.58 17.79 18.01
N LEU A 344 -3.61 17.07 17.53
CA LEU A 344 -4.88 17.66 17.12
C LEU A 344 -5.97 17.60 18.18
N GLY A 345 -5.94 16.61 19.08
CA GLY A 345 -7.01 16.44 20.08
C GLY A 345 -8.38 16.28 19.41
N ASP A 346 -9.33 17.16 19.77
CA ASP A 346 -10.72 17.11 19.27
C ASP A 346 -10.83 17.39 17.75
N ASP A 347 -9.88 18.12 17.16
CA ASP A 347 -9.86 18.42 15.72
C ASP A 347 -9.47 17.22 14.85
N TYR A 348 -9.05 16.10 15.45
CA TYR A 348 -8.47 14.96 14.75
C TYR A 348 -9.40 14.35 13.69
N SER A 349 -10.66 14.12 14.02
CA SER A 349 -11.60 13.45 13.13
C SER A 349 -11.91 14.23 11.85
N GLU A 350 -11.90 15.56 11.91
CA GLU A 350 -12.21 16.44 10.77
C GLU A 350 -10.98 16.83 9.97
N PHE A 351 -9.80 16.69 10.56
CA PHE A 351 -8.56 17.24 10.01
C PHE A 351 -8.24 16.77 8.59
N PRO A 352 -8.30 15.47 8.24
CA PRO A 352 -7.99 15.03 6.89
C PRO A 352 -8.87 15.71 5.82
N ARG A 353 -10.15 15.85 6.07
CA ARG A 353 -11.06 16.53 5.15
C ARG A 353 -10.79 18.02 5.10
N ARG A 354 -10.85 18.70 6.24
CA ARG A 354 -10.77 20.14 6.31
C ARG A 354 -9.41 20.70 5.88
N ALA A 355 -8.32 20.02 6.26
CA ALA A 355 -6.97 20.50 5.95
C ALA A 355 -6.50 20.17 4.54
N LEU A 356 -6.90 19.01 3.99
CA LEU A 356 -6.37 18.52 2.72
C LEU A 356 -7.47 18.22 1.70
N LEU A 357 -8.37 17.26 1.98
CA LEU A 357 -9.20 16.66 0.94
C LEU A 357 -10.16 17.69 0.31
N ASP A 358 -10.86 18.49 1.12
CA ASP A 358 -11.79 19.50 0.62
C ASP A 358 -11.04 20.64 -0.08
N LYS A 359 -9.87 21.03 0.43
CA LYS A 359 -9.06 22.10 -0.19
C LYS A 359 -8.59 21.79 -1.59
N ILE A 360 -8.22 20.53 -1.87
CA ILE A 360 -7.74 20.12 -3.19
C ILE A 360 -8.80 19.39 -4.04
N GLY A 361 -10.06 19.39 -3.59
CA GLY A 361 -11.19 18.83 -4.35
C GLY A 361 -11.24 17.31 -4.37
N MET A 362 -10.62 16.59 -3.40
CA MET A 362 -10.68 15.14 -3.28
C MET A 362 -12.00 14.67 -2.64
N GLN A 363 -13.12 15.05 -3.22
CA GLN A 363 -14.46 14.84 -2.66
C GLN A 363 -14.93 13.39 -2.71
N ASN A 364 -14.34 12.56 -3.56
CA ASN A 364 -14.61 11.12 -3.63
C ASN A 364 -13.71 10.30 -2.71
N THR A 365 -13.01 10.93 -1.77
CA THR A 365 -12.06 10.24 -0.89
C THR A 365 -12.62 10.04 0.50
N LEU A 366 -12.56 8.80 0.99
CA LEU A 366 -12.92 8.42 2.35
C LEU A 366 -11.68 7.90 3.07
N VAL A 367 -11.44 8.39 4.29
CA VAL A 367 -10.37 7.92 5.17
C VAL A 367 -10.99 7.05 6.25
N SER A 368 -10.74 5.73 6.18
CA SER A 368 -11.34 4.79 7.12
C SER A 368 -10.64 4.79 8.47
N THR A 369 -11.42 4.49 9.51
CA THR A 369 -10.94 4.36 10.89
C THR A 369 -11.06 2.92 11.37
N ASP A 370 -10.39 2.60 12.46
CA ASP A 370 -10.77 1.47 13.30
C ASP A 370 -12.07 1.80 14.09
N ARG A 371 -12.56 0.84 14.86
CA ARG A 371 -13.79 1.03 15.65
C ARG A 371 -13.68 2.07 16.77
N PHE A 372 -12.48 2.54 17.07
CA PHE A 372 -12.20 3.58 18.07
C PHE A 372 -12.08 4.99 17.46
N GLY A 373 -12.28 5.11 16.15
CA GLY A 373 -12.16 6.37 15.41
C GLY A 373 -10.72 6.74 15.05
N ASP A 374 -9.76 5.81 15.20
CA ASP A 374 -8.37 6.06 14.80
C ASP A 374 -8.17 5.74 13.31
N PHE A 375 -7.67 6.73 12.54
CA PHE A 375 -7.48 6.56 11.11
C PHE A 375 -6.46 5.46 10.78
N ILE A 376 -6.87 4.53 9.92
CA ILE A 376 -5.99 3.46 9.41
C ILE A 376 -5.27 3.97 8.13
N LEU A 377 -4.57 5.09 8.26
CA LEU A 377 -3.86 5.74 7.16
C LEU A 377 -2.61 5.01 6.66
N SER A 378 -2.31 3.84 7.22
CA SER A 378 -1.31 2.95 6.62
C SER A 378 -1.84 2.20 5.40
N SER A 379 -3.19 2.11 5.20
CA SER A 379 -3.75 1.20 4.21
C SER A 379 -5.21 1.43 3.82
N GLN A 380 -6.05 2.11 4.63
CA GLN A 380 -7.50 2.14 4.43
C GLN A 380 -8.02 3.53 4.04
N VAL A 381 -7.66 3.96 2.85
CA VAL A 381 -8.28 5.10 2.15
C VAL A 381 -8.96 4.57 0.91
N TYR A 382 -10.17 5.02 0.63
CA TYR A 382 -10.94 4.69 -0.57
C TYR A 382 -11.09 5.94 -1.41
N THR A 383 -10.68 5.87 -2.68
CA THR A 383 -10.66 7.03 -3.56
C THR A 383 -10.68 6.61 -5.03
N ASN A 384 -10.90 7.56 -5.94
CA ASN A 384 -10.87 7.36 -7.39
C ASN A 384 -9.54 7.83 -8.02
N ALA A 385 -9.42 7.71 -9.35
CA ALA A 385 -8.21 8.12 -10.07
C ALA A 385 -8.04 9.63 -10.10
N ARG A 386 -9.12 10.40 -10.27
CA ARG A 386 -9.06 11.87 -10.36
C ARG A 386 -8.63 12.50 -9.05
N ASP A 387 -9.12 12.02 -7.91
CA ASP A 387 -8.68 12.49 -6.60
C ASP A 387 -7.19 12.22 -6.36
N LEU A 388 -6.68 11.03 -6.75
CA LEU A 388 -5.24 10.78 -6.72
C LEU A 388 -4.47 11.64 -7.72
N GLY A 389 -5.08 12.01 -8.84
CA GLY A 389 -4.52 13.00 -9.77
C GLY A 389 -4.32 14.35 -9.11
N ARG A 390 -5.33 14.85 -8.36
CA ARG A 390 -5.26 16.09 -7.57
C ARG A 390 -4.16 16.00 -6.50
N PHE A 391 -4.10 14.86 -5.81
CA PHE A 391 -3.03 14.61 -4.84
C PHE A 391 -1.64 14.68 -5.48
N GLY A 392 -1.45 14.03 -6.63
CA GLY A 392 -0.19 14.11 -7.39
C GLY A 392 0.11 15.52 -7.89
N LEU A 393 -0.91 16.26 -8.31
CA LEU A 393 -0.78 17.63 -8.79
C LEU A 393 -0.33 18.60 -7.66
N LEU A 394 -0.83 18.43 -6.44
CA LEU A 394 -0.33 19.19 -5.28
C LEU A 394 1.20 19.06 -5.12
N TYR A 395 1.73 17.86 -5.26
CA TYR A 395 3.15 17.59 -5.20
C TYR A 395 3.92 18.14 -6.43
N LEU A 396 3.35 17.99 -7.62
CA LEU A 396 3.93 18.56 -8.85
C LEU A 396 4.03 20.08 -8.76
N GLN A 397 3.05 20.73 -8.16
CA GLN A 397 3.01 22.19 -7.91
C GLN A 397 3.79 22.62 -6.66
N ASN A 398 4.69 21.79 -6.15
CA ASN A 398 5.51 22.09 -4.99
C ASN A 398 4.69 22.53 -3.76
N GLY A 399 3.55 21.89 -3.51
CA GLY A 399 2.72 22.09 -2.33
C GLY A 399 1.82 23.32 -2.36
N VAL A 400 1.66 23.96 -3.51
CA VAL A 400 0.77 25.10 -3.69
C VAL A 400 -0.51 24.64 -4.41
N TRP A 401 -1.65 25.08 -3.93
CA TRP A 401 -2.97 24.85 -4.53
C TRP A 401 -3.79 26.12 -4.49
N ASN A 402 -4.27 26.59 -5.64
CA ASN A 402 -5.03 27.85 -5.76
C ASN A 402 -4.33 29.03 -5.06
N ASP A 403 -3.03 29.23 -5.31
CA ASP A 403 -2.19 30.25 -4.71
C ASP A 403 -2.00 30.11 -3.18
N GLU A 404 -2.59 29.10 -2.54
CA GLU A 404 -2.35 28.76 -1.13
C GLU A 404 -1.28 27.68 -1.01
N ARG A 405 -0.29 27.91 -0.15
CA ARG A 405 0.70 26.88 0.20
C ARG A 405 0.10 25.96 1.27
N LEU A 406 -0.17 24.71 0.89
CA LEU A 406 -0.71 23.69 1.80
C LEU A 406 0.39 22.86 2.48
N ILE A 407 1.52 22.65 1.80
CA ILE A 407 2.71 21.98 2.35
C ILE A 407 3.97 22.72 1.91
N SER A 408 5.00 22.72 2.75
CA SER A 408 6.25 23.39 2.47
C SER A 408 7.07 22.69 1.37
N ARG A 409 7.99 23.42 0.76
CA ARG A 409 8.97 22.84 -0.17
C ARG A 409 9.92 21.89 0.59
N GLU A 410 10.26 22.25 1.81
CA GLU A 410 11.10 21.47 2.71
C GLU A 410 10.49 20.08 2.97
N TRP A 411 9.15 20.01 3.13
CA TRP A 411 8.45 18.73 3.27
C TRP A 411 8.48 17.91 1.99
N ILE A 412 8.27 18.53 0.83
CA ILE A 412 8.37 17.85 -0.47
C ILE A 412 9.79 17.32 -0.69
N ASP A 413 10.83 18.09 -0.33
CA ASP A 413 12.21 17.64 -0.40
C ASP A 413 12.47 16.48 0.56
N PHE A 414 11.90 16.50 1.77
CA PHE A 414 11.98 15.38 2.71
C PHE A 414 11.38 14.08 2.10
N VAL A 415 10.17 14.13 1.56
CA VAL A 415 9.50 12.90 1.07
C VAL A 415 10.19 12.28 -0.14
N ARG A 416 10.89 13.07 -0.96
CA ARG A 416 11.62 12.59 -2.15
C ARG A 416 13.13 12.37 -1.92
N THR A 417 13.66 12.73 -0.74
CA THR A 417 15.03 12.42 -0.35
C THR A 417 15.15 10.97 0.09
N PRO A 418 16.23 10.22 -0.27
CA PRO A 418 16.45 8.87 0.22
C PRO A 418 16.45 8.83 1.74
N ALA A 419 15.65 7.95 2.31
CA ALA A 419 15.73 7.65 3.74
C ALA A 419 17.16 7.15 4.07
N PRO A 420 17.84 7.72 5.08
CA PRO A 420 19.26 7.43 5.33
C PRO A 420 19.59 5.94 5.40
N ALA A 421 18.72 5.16 6.04
CA ALA A 421 18.89 3.71 6.17
C ALA A 421 18.73 2.92 4.84
N THR A 422 18.27 3.56 3.74
CA THR A 422 18.21 2.94 2.40
C THR A 422 19.40 3.25 1.52
N VAL A 423 20.25 4.21 1.91
CA VAL A 423 21.44 4.60 1.16
C VAL A 423 22.40 3.41 1.09
N GLY A 424 22.87 3.08 -0.12
CA GLY A 424 23.68 1.89 -0.37
C GLY A 424 22.88 0.58 -0.52
N GLN A 425 21.56 0.64 -0.34
CA GLN A 425 20.63 -0.47 -0.56
C GLN A 425 19.64 -0.18 -1.71
N GLY A 426 19.97 0.77 -2.59
CA GLY A 426 19.15 1.19 -3.72
C GLY A 426 18.40 2.51 -3.54
N GLY A 427 18.42 3.14 -2.36
CA GLY A 427 17.88 4.48 -2.09
C GLY A 427 16.43 4.71 -2.52
N GLN A 428 15.61 3.67 -2.55
CA GLN A 428 14.30 3.64 -3.22
C GLN A 428 13.12 4.15 -2.38
N TYR A 429 13.36 4.61 -1.15
CA TYR A 429 12.33 5.08 -0.24
C TYR A 429 12.69 6.42 0.38
N GLY A 430 11.70 7.29 0.54
CA GLY A 430 11.80 8.57 1.22
C GLY A 430 10.81 8.66 2.39
N GLY A 431 10.25 9.83 2.65
CA GLY A 431 9.22 10.04 3.69
C GLY A 431 7.85 9.52 3.28
N GLN A 432 7.63 8.21 3.28
CA GLN A 432 6.40 7.51 2.85
C GLN A 432 6.12 7.59 1.33
N PHE A 433 7.16 7.86 0.53
CA PHE A 433 7.12 7.83 -0.93
C PHE A 433 8.21 6.91 -1.47
N TRP A 434 7.96 6.36 -2.64
CA TRP A 434 8.89 5.53 -3.39
C TRP A 434 9.61 6.34 -4.45
N ARG A 435 10.88 6.11 -4.60
CA ARG A 435 11.76 6.77 -5.56
C ARG A 435 12.17 5.82 -6.67
N VAL A 436 12.65 6.36 -7.77
CA VAL A 436 13.25 5.54 -8.84
C VAL A 436 14.48 4.83 -8.27
N PRO A 437 14.57 3.48 -8.38
CA PRO A 437 15.75 2.74 -7.93
C PRO A 437 17.03 3.22 -8.63
N GLU A 438 18.17 3.19 -7.93
CA GLU A 438 19.45 3.68 -8.44
C GLU A 438 19.86 3.02 -9.78
N GLY A 439 19.62 1.73 -9.92
CA GLY A 439 19.95 0.94 -11.14
C GLY A 439 19.04 1.20 -12.32
N ARG A 440 17.93 1.92 -12.18
CA ARG A 440 16.97 2.16 -13.25
C ARG A 440 17.30 3.45 -14.00
N GLY A 441 17.59 3.36 -15.30
CA GLY A 441 18.00 4.48 -16.16
C GLY A 441 17.01 4.87 -17.26
N ASP A 442 15.85 4.21 -17.32
CA ASP A 442 14.82 4.37 -18.37
C ASP A 442 13.69 5.33 -17.98
N VAL A 443 13.80 5.98 -16.81
CA VAL A 443 12.90 7.02 -16.32
C VAL A 443 13.70 8.13 -15.63
N PRO A 444 13.17 9.37 -15.57
CA PRO A 444 13.83 10.48 -14.89
C PRO A 444 14.09 10.18 -13.40
N LYS A 445 15.25 10.57 -12.90
CA LYS A 445 15.67 10.33 -11.51
C LYS A 445 14.92 11.16 -10.48
N ASP A 446 14.31 12.25 -10.90
CA ASP A 446 13.48 13.12 -10.07
C ASP A 446 12.05 12.58 -9.92
N ALA A 447 11.69 11.52 -10.66
CA ALA A 447 10.40 10.88 -10.50
C ALA A 447 10.29 10.16 -9.15
N TYR A 448 9.11 10.27 -8.54
CA TYR A 448 8.75 9.58 -7.30
C TYR A 448 7.27 9.20 -7.32
N SER A 449 6.87 8.32 -6.42
CA SER A 449 5.54 7.72 -6.51
C SER A 449 4.99 7.35 -5.14
N THR A 450 3.68 7.50 -4.97
CA THR A 450 2.96 6.69 -4.00
C THR A 450 2.93 5.23 -4.46
N SER A 451 2.78 4.29 -3.55
CA SER A 451 2.66 2.88 -3.94
C SER A 451 1.78 2.12 -2.97
N GLY A 452 0.74 1.50 -3.50
CA GLY A 452 -0.14 0.61 -2.76
C GLY A 452 -0.21 -0.78 -3.38
N ASN A 453 -0.47 -1.76 -2.54
CA ASN A 453 -0.67 -3.14 -2.98
C ASN A 453 -1.73 -3.20 -4.10
N ARG A 454 -1.67 -4.24 -4.91
CA ARG A 454 -2.57 -4.45 -6.04
C ARG A 454 -2.52 -3.34 -7.10
N GLY A 455 -1.38 -2.62 -7.22
CA GLY A 455 -1.12 -1.68 -8.31
C GLY A 455 -1.77 -0.30 -8.16
N GLN A 456 -1.79 0.25 -6.96
CA GLN A 456 -2.25 1.61 -6.67
C GLN A 456 -1.07 2.57 -6.76
N TYR A 457 -0.96 3.34 -7.83
CA TYR A 457 0.19 4.21 -8.05
C TYR A 457 -0.26 5.64 -8.43
N THR A 458 0.46 6.63 -7.87
CA THR A 458 0.47 8.01 -8.33
C THR A 458 1.91 8.39 -8.54
N VAL A 459 2.36 8.43 -9.79
CA VAL A 459 3.72 8.79 -10.16
C VAL A 459 3.77 10.27 -10.49
N ILE A 460 4.72 10.99 -9.90
CA ILE A 460 4.99 12.40 -10.14
C ILE A 460 6.35 12.49 -10.86
N VAL A 461 6.41 13.17 -12.00
CA VAL A 461 7.62 13.37 -12.80
C VAL A 461 7.84 14.88 -13.00
N PRO A 462 8.51 15.56 -12.05
CA PRO A 462 8.67 17.00 -12.07
C PRO A 462 9.32 17.54 -13.36
N SER A 463 10.38 16.90 -13.85
CA SER A 463 11.09 17.31 -15.07
C SER A 463 10.24 17.27 -16.35
N HIS A 464 9.05 16.66 -16.32
CA HIS A 464 8.14 16.55 -17.46
C HIS A 464 6.75 17.14 -17.16
N ASP A 465 6.57 17.82 -16.04
CA ASP A 465 5.25 18.31 -15.59
C ASP A 465 4.15 17.24 -15.65
N LEU A 466 4.49 16.00 -15.26
CA LEU A 466 3.58 14.84 -15.38
C LEU A 466 3.13 14.30 -14.04
N VAL A 467 1.85 13.90 -13.99
CA VAL A 467 1.30 12.96 -12.99
C VAL A 467 0.65 11.80 -13.74
N ILE A 468 0.99 10.58 -13.31
CA ILE A 468 0.43 9.35 -13.88
C ILE A 468 -0.23 8.57 -12.74
N VAL A 469 -1.54 8.36 -12.82
CA VAL A 469 -2.28 7.57 -11.84
C VAL A 469 -2.73 6.26 -12.47
N ARG A 470 -2.36 5.15 -11.84
CA ARG A 470 -2.93 3.83 -12.14
C ARG A 470 -3.68 3.32 -10.92
N ARG A 471 -4.93 2.91 -11.11
CA ARG A 471 -5.66 2.10 -10.15
C ARG A 471 -5.69 0.66 -10.65
N GLY A 472 -5.38 -0.28 -9.78
CA GLY A 472 -5.33 -1.69 -10.14
C GLY A 472 -6.03 -2.59 -9.13
N LEU A 473 -6.26 -3.83 -9.54
CA LEU A 473 -6.67 -4.94 -8.68
C LEU A 473 -5.77 -6.15 -8.93
N ASP A 474 -4.47 -5.91 -9.07
CA ASP A 474 -3.49 -6.96 -9.29
C ASP A 474 -3.57 -8.03 -8.19
N TYR A 475 -3.32 -9.28 -8.57
CA TYR A 475 -3.26 -10.41 -7.66
C TYR A 475 -2.08 -11.33 -8.03
N GLY A 476 -1.87 -12.40 -7.25
CA GLY A 476 -0.78 -13.29 -7.48
C GLY A 476 0.59 -12.71 -7.09
N ARG A 477 1.64 -13.13 -7.77
CA ARG A 477 3.03 -12.79 -7.43
C ARG A 477 3.70 -11.82 -8.38
N GLN A 478 3.14 -11.61 -9.56
CA GLN A 478 3.71 -10.73 -10.57
C GLN A 478 3.18 -9.30 -10.37
N GLY A 479 3.97 -8.47 -9.69
CA GLY A 479 3.65 -7.06 -9.51
C GLY A 479 3.66 -6.28 -10.83
N PHE A 480 2.88 -5.21 -10.91
CA PHE A 480 2.88 -4.29 -12.05
C PHE A 480 4.09 -3.34 -11.99
N ASP A 481 4.78 -3.17 -13.12
CA ASP A 481 5.92 -2.25 -13.23
C ASP A 481 5.44 -0.81 -13.46
N ARG A 482 5.30 -0.02 -12.37
CA ARG A 482 4.91 1.39 -12.45
C ARG A 482 5.92 2.26 -13.20
N TRP A 483 7.21 1.94 -13.09
CA TRP A 483 8.26 2.68 -13.79
C TRP A 483 8.29 2.32 -15.28
N GLY A 484 7.96 1.08 -15.63
CA GLY A 484 7.69 0.67 -17.00
C GLY A 484 6.53 1.45 -17.61
N LEU A 485 5.42 1.62 -16.89
CA LEU A 485 4.31 2.47 -17.34
C LEU A 485 4.77 3.93 -17.53
N THR A 486 5.55 4.46 -16.59
CA THR A 486 6.10 5.81 -16.70
C THR A 486 6.93 5.97 -17.98
N ARG A 487 7.83 5.01 -18.27
CA ARG A 487 8.60 4.98 -19.52
C ARG A 487 7.69 4.98 -20.75
N GLU A 488 6.64 4.14 -20.77
CA GLU A 488 5.73 4.08 -21.93
C GLU A 488 5.00 5.42 -22.13
N VAL A 489 4.52 6.07 -21.07
CA VAL A 489 3.89 7.40 -21.14
C VAL A 489 4.89 8.46 -21.63
N LEU A 490 6.15 8.41 -21.18
CA LEU A 490 7.17 9.38 -21.59
C LEU A 490 7.47 9.37 -23.08
N LYS A 491 7.24 8.26 -23.80
CA LYS A 491 7.38 8.21 -25.27
C LYS A 491 6.49 9.22 -25.99
N ALA A 492 5.34 9.58 -25.40
CA ALA A 492 4.48 10.61 -25.96
C ALA A 492 5.09 12.02 -25.94
N PHE A 493 6.21 12.21 -25.22
CA PHE A 493 6.89 13.50 -25.04
C PHE A 493 8.29 13.54 -25.67
N GLU A 494 8.71 12.50 -26.41
CA GLU A 494 10.02 12.45 -27.08
C GLU A 494 10.23 13.57 -28.11
N LEU A 495 9.14 14.17 -28.58
CA LEU A 495 9.16 15.31 -29.53
C LEU A 495 9.25 16.67 -28.83
N MET A 496 9.30 16.72 -27.50
CA MET A 496 9.48 18.00 -26.79
C MET A 496 10.83 18.61 -27.16
N PRO A 497 10.87 19.92 -27.52
CA PRO A 497 12.14 20.61 -27.67
C PRO A 497 12.94 20.52 -26.36
N ALA A 498 14.22 20.21 -26.43
CA ALA A 498 15.10 20.33 -25.28
C ALA A 498 15.13 21.82 -24.84
N GLU A 499 14.75 22.09 -23.58
CA GLU A 499 14.86 23.42 -22.99
C GLU A 499 16.31 23.83 -22.76
#